data_c3f760ab9a855d0c12a058543cf19cf8
#
_entry.id   c3f760ab9a855d0c12a058543cf19cf8
#
_cell.length_a   1.000
_cell.length_b   1.000
_cell.length_c   1.000
_cell.angle_alpha   90.00
_cell.angle_beta   90.00
_cell.angle_gamma   90.00
#
_symmetry.space_group_name_H-M   'P 1'
#
loop_
_entity.id
_entity.type
_entity.pdbx_description
1 polymer ?
#
loop_
_entity_poly.entity_id
_entity_poly.type
_entity_poly.pdbx_seq_one_letter_code
_entity_poly.pdbx_strand_id
1 'polypeptide(L)'
;MKRLLIIAHAPSPNIQRMIDAVLKGANSDEIDGVEAIFIPALEANADDVLKADALILGTPENLGYMSGALKDFFDRNYYPCMDKTEAMPCAILIRAGNDGTGTRRALESILTGLRWKIVQEPLICRGDFKEEFIGQAEELGLFMAASLEAGII
;
A
#
# COMPACT_ATOMS: atom_id res chain seq x y z
N MET A 1 -7.62 -17.25 8.35
CA MET A 1 -6.42 -16.69 7.70
C MET A 1 -6.55 -15.17 7.66
N LYS A 2 -5.51 -14.47 8.06
CA LYS A 2 -5.49 -13.00 7.99
C LYS A 2 -5.26 -12.55 6.55
N ARG A 3 -5.78 -11.37 6.21
CA ARG A 3 -5.71 -10.85 4.85
C ARG A 3 -4.94 -9.55 4.80
N LEU A 4 -3.88 -9.53 3.97
CA LEU A 4 -3.12 -8.33 3.63
C LEU A 4 -3.55 -7.89 2.22
N LEU A 5 -4.17 -6.72 2.13
CA LEU A 5 -4.66 -6.19 0.86
C LEU A 5 -3.72 -5.12 0.33
N ILE A 6 -3.24 -5.31 -0.89
CA ILE A 6 -2.45 -4.31 -1.60
C ILE A 6 -3.37 -3.57 -2.56
N ILE A 7 -3.48 -2.26 -2.38
CA ILE A 7 -4.25 -1.37 -3.27
C ILE A 7 -3.25 -0.44 -3.92
N ALA A 8 -3.12 -0.49 -5.23
CA ALA A 8 -2.09 0.28 -5.91
C ALA A 8 -2.50 0.64 -7.34
N HIS A 9 -1.88 1.69 -7.86
CA HIS A 9 -1.90 2.02 -9.27
C HIS A 9 -0.51 1.76 -9.84
N ALA A 10 -0.42 0.84 -10.76
CA ALA A 10 0.84 0.41 -11.37
C ALA A 10 0.78 0.58 -12.89
N PRO A 11 0.87 1.83 -13.39
CA PRO A 11 0.64 2.13 -14.81
C PRO A 11 1.83 1.84 -15.72
N SER A 12 2.97 1.42 -15.17
CA SER A 12 4.18 1.15 -15.96
C SER A 12 4.75 -0.22 -15.62
N PRO A 13 5.57 -0.82 -16.53
CA PRO A 13 6.18 -2.12 -16.25
C PRO A 13 7.02 -2.15 -14.98
N ASN A 14 7.78 -1.10 -14.70
CA ASN A 14 8.63 -1.06 -13.50
C ASN A 14 7.83 -0.98 -12.21
N ILE A 15 6.77 -0.19 -12.18
CA ILE A 15 5.91 -0.12 -11.00
C ILE A 15 5.17 -1.45 -10.83
N GLN A 16 4.73 -2.08 -11.91
CA GLN A 16 4.11 -3.40 -11.82
C GLN A 16 5.09 -4.42 -11.22
N ARG A 17 6.37 -4.37 -11.62
CA ARG A 17 7.40 -5.23 -11.02
C ARG A 17 7.54 -5.00 -9.52
N MET A 18 7.41 -3.76 -9.06
CA MET A 18 7.46 -3.43 -7.65
C MET A 18 6.27 -4.03 -6.90
N ILE A 19 5.07 -3.94 -7.45
CA ILE A 19 3.87 -4.53 -6.84
C ILE A 19 3.98 -6.06 -6.82
N ASP A 20 4.47 -6.66 -7.90
CA ASP A 20 4.73 -8.10 -7.94
C ASP A 20 5.72 -8.52 -6.85
N ALA A 21 6.73 -7.69 -6.60
CA ALA A 21 7.72 -7.94 -5.55
C ALA A 21 7.10 -7.85 -4.15
N VAL A 22 6.21 -6.87 -3.92
CA VAL A 22 5.45 -6.77 -2.66
C VAL A 22 4.68 -8.08 -2.42
N LEU A 23 3.96 -8.54 -3.43
CA LEU A 23 3.19 -9.80 -3.35
C LEU A 23 4.11 -10.99 -3.08
N LYS A 24 5.25 -11.05 -3.75
CA LYS A 24 6.21 -12.13 -3.56
C LYS A 24 6.71 -12.18 -2.11
N GLY A 25 7.07 -11.03 -1.57
CA GLY A 25 7.53 -10.95 -0.17
C GLY A 25 6.44 -11.33 0.81
N ALA A 26 5.23 -10.82 0.59
CA ALA A 26 4.09 -11.08 1.47
C ALA A 26 3.62 -12.54 1.43
N ASN A 27 3.79 -13.21 0.29
CA ASN A 27 3.43 -14.62 0.12
C ASN A 27 4.65 -15.56 0.24
N SER A 28 5.71 -15.12 0.90
CA SER A 28 6.89 -15.93 1.16
C SER A 28 6.52 -17.22 1.89
N ASP A 29 7.24 -18.30 1.58
CA ASP A 29 7.06 -19.59 2.26
C ASP A 29 7.34 -19.50 3.76
N GLU A 30 8.03 -18.45 4.21
CA GLU A 30 8.28 -18.21 5.62
C GLU A 30 7.05 -17.72 6.38
N ILE A 31 6.02 -17.27 5.66
CA ILE A 31 4.80 -16.71 6.23
C ILE A 31 3.69 -17.76 6.16
N ASP A 32 3.06 -18.01 7.30
CA ASP A 32 1.94 -18.92 7.41
C ASP A 32 0.73 -18.19 7.99
N GLY A 33 -0.46 -18.50 7.48
CA GLY A 33 -1.69 -17.89 8.01
C GLY A 33 -2.00 -16.48 7.52
N VAL A 34 -1.30 -15.98 6.50
CA VAL A 34 -1.59 -14.69 5.86
C VAL A 34 -1.79 -14.90 4.37
N GLU A 35 -2.88 -14.36 3.85
CA GLU A 35 -3.16 -14.30 2.42
C GLU A 35 -2.96 -12.86 1.95
N ALA A 36 -2.05 -12.64 1.00
CA ALA A 36 -1.82 -11.32 0.41
C ALA A 36 -2.42 -11.29 -1.00
N ILE A 37 -3.24 -10.28 -1.26
CA ILE A 37 -3.89 -10.09 -2.56
C ILE A 37 -3.71 -8.65 -3.03
N PHE A 38 -3.66 -8.47 -4.34
CA PHE A 38 -3.57 -7.17 -4.98
C PHE A 38 -4.88 -6.86 -5.70
N ILE A 39 -5.44 -5.69 -5.44
CA ILE A 39 -6.57 -5.17 -6.18
C ILE A 39 -6.18 -3.78 -6.71
N PRO A 40 -6.24 -3.56 -8.03
CA PRO A 40 -5.95 -2.24 -8.60
C PRO A 40 -6.84 -1.16 -7.98
N ALA A 41 -6.28 0.03 -7.79
CA ALA A 41 -6.97 1.12 -7.10
C ALA A 41 -8.33 1.46 -7.72
N LEU A 42 -8.46 1.41 -9.06
CA LEU A 42 -9.72 1.70 -9.72
C LEU A 42 -10.79 0.63 -9.50
N GLU A 43 -10.40 -0.57 -9.07
CA GLU A 43 -11.32 -1.69 -8.85
C GLU A 43 -11.61 -1.95 -7.38
N ALA A 44 -10.72 -1.51 -6.47
CA ALA A 44 -10.88 -1.72 -5.05
C ALA A 44 -12.05 -0.90 -4.49
N ASN A 45 -12.75 -1.47 -3.51
CA ASN A 45 -13.88 -0.80 -2.88
C ASN A 45 -13.88 -0.99 -1.35
N ALA A 46 -14.84 -0.37 -0.69
CA ALA A 46 -14.93 -0.41 0.78
C ALA A 46 -15.11 -1.83 1.33
N ASP A 47 -15.83 -2.69 0.62
CA ASP A 47 -16.02 -4.08 1.08
C ASP A 47 -14.67 -4.83 1.09
N ASP A 48 -13.79 -4.54 0.14
CA ASP A 48 -12.46 -5.14 0.14
C ASP A 48 -11.66 -4.71 1.37
N VAL A 49 -11.74 -3.42 1.72
CA VAL A 49 -11.06 -2.89 2.91
C VAL A 49 -11.63 -3.49 4.19
N LEU A 50 -12.96 -3.61 4.28
CA LEU A 50 -13.61 -4.17 5.46
C LEU A 50 -13.24 -5.63 5.71
N LYS A 51 -12.84 -6.36 4.68
CA LYS A 51 -12.39 -7.75 4.79
C LYS A 51 -10.90 -7.89 5.07
N ALA A 52 -10.16 -6.77 5.01
CA ALA A 52 -8.71 -6.80 5.19
C ALA A 52 -8.34 -6.62 6.67
N ASP A 53 -7.20 -7.17 7.04
CA ASP A 53 -6.61 -7.01 8.37
C ASP A 53 -5.46 -6.00 8.35
N ALA A 54 -4.87 -5.75 7.18
CA ALA A 54 -3.85 -4.73 6.96
C ALA A 54 -3.81 -4.36 5.48
N LEU A 55 -3.28 -3.18 5.18
CA LEU A 55 -3.20 -2.65 3.82
C LEU A 55 -1.79 -2.22 3.46
N ILE A 56 -1.46 -2.34 2.16
CA ILE A 56 -0.33 -1.62 1.56
C ILE A 56 -0.90 -0.76 0.43
N LEU A 57 -0.59 0.52 0.45
CA LEU A 57 -1.03 1.48 -0.57
C LEU A 57 0.15 1.82 -1.47
N GLY A 58 0.01 1.64 -2.77
CA GLY A 58 1.07 1.91 -3.74
C GLY A 58 0.65 2.90 -4.81
N THR A 59 1.53 3.84 -5.14
CA THR A 59 1.26 4.86 -6.15
C THR A 59 2.53 5.40 -6.77
N PRO A 60 2.53 5.76 -8.06
CA PRO A 60 3.54 6.67 -8.57
C PRO A 60 3.28 8.08 -8.05
N GLU A 61 4.33 8.90 -8.03
CA GLU A 61 4.18 10.34 -7.87
C GLU A 61 3.82 10.94 -9.22
N ASN A 62 2.67 11.57 -9.32
CA ASN A 62 2.23 12.28 -10.51
C ASN A 62 2.02 13.75 -10.15
N LEU A 63 2.79 14.64 -10.78
CA LEU A 63 2.65 16.09 -10.55
C LEU A 63 2.75 16.46 -9.06
N GLY A 64 3.64 15.79 -8.33
CA GLY A 64 3.86 16.06 -6.91
C GLY A 64 2.75 15.52 -6.00
N TYR A 65 1.91 14.61 -6.49
CA TYR A 65 0.74 14.09 -5.80
C TYR A 65 0.60 12.59 -6.10
N MET A 66 -0.33 11.91 -5.43
CA MET A 66 -0.64 10.52 -5.76
C MET A 66 -1.31 10.43 -7.13
N SER A 67 -1.32 9.24 -7.73
CA SER A 67 -2.03 9.04 -9.00
C SER A 67 -3.52 9.32 -8.85
N GLY A 68 -4.14 9.76 -9.95
CA GLY A 68 -5.59 9.96 -9.99
C GLY A 68 -6.36 8.69 -9.67
N ALA A 69 -5.82 7.52 -10.05
CA ALA A 69 -6.45 6.23 -9.77
C ALA A 69 -6.53 5.95 -8.25
N LEU A 70 -5.46 6.24 -7.51
CA LEU A 70 -5.48 6.05 -6.05
C LEU A 70 -6.38 7.11 -5.40
N LYS A 71 -6.35 8.35 -5.87
CA LYS A 71 -7.26 9.38 -5.35
C LYS A 71 -8.72 9.01 -5.62
N ASP A 72 -9.01 8.45 -6.80
CA ASP A 72 -10.34 7.94 -7.12
C ASP A 72 -10.80 6.89 -6.10
N PHE A 73 -9.91 5.96 -5.73
CA PHE A 73 -10.22 5.00 -4.68
C PHE A 73 -10.67 5.71 -3.40
N PHE A 74 -9.94 6.72 -2.95
CA PHE A 74 -10.31 7.46 -1.73
C PHE A 74 -11.60 8.26 -1.91
N ASP A 75 -11.80 8.88 -3.07
CA ASP A 75 -13.04 9.63 -3.32
C ASP A 75 -14.27 8.73 -3.25
N ARG A 76 -14.18 7.50 -3.77
CA ARG A 76 -15.29 6.55 -3.75
C ARG A 76 -15.51 5.90 -2.38
N ASN A 77 -14.48 5.74 -1.59
CA ASN A 77 -14.51 4.84 -0.44
C ASN A 77 -14.23 5.52 0.90
N TYR A 78 -13.89 6.80 0.92
CA TYR A 78 -13.54 7.50 2.16
C TYR A 78 -14.69 7.43 3.19
N TYR A 79 -15.87 7.87 2.82
CA TYR A 79 -17.02 7.84 3.73
C TYR A 79 -17.53 6.42 4.02
N PRO A 80 -17.61 5.51 3.05
CA PRO A 80 -17.96 4.12 3.35
C PRO A 80 -17.00 3.42 4.32
N CYS A 81 -15.72 3.81 4.36
CA CYS A 81 -14.74 3.23 5.29
C CYS A 81 -14.69 3.95 6.64
N MET A 82 -15.09 5.23 6.67
CA MET A 82 -15.01 6.04 7.88
C MET A 82 -15.83 5.42 9.01
N ASP A 83 -15.26 5.44 10.22
CA ASP A 83 -15.87 4.92 11.44
C ASP A 83 -16.11 3.40 11.43
N LYS A 84 -15.59 2.68 10.42
CA LYS A 84 -15.68 1.22 10.34
C LYS A 84 -14.31 0.55 10.25
N THR A 85 -13.27 1.31 9.98
CA THR A 85 -11.92 0.79 9.73
C THR A 85 -10.86 1.50 10.57
N GLU A 86 -11.24 2.07 11.72
CA GLU A 86 -10.27 2.75 12.59
C GLU A 86 -9.15 1.80 12.98
N ALA A 87 -7.96 2.37 13.08
CA ALA A 87 -6.74 1.66 13.43
C ALA A 87 -6.32 0.59 12.41
N MET A 88 -6.88 0.61 11.18
CA MET A 88 -6.44 -0.28 10.11
C MET A 88 -4.94 -0.11 9.90
N PRO A 89 -4.13 -1.16 10.12
CA PRO A 89 -2.69 -1.08 9.89
C PRO A 89 -2.41 -0.89 8.41
N CYS A 90 -1.56 0.07 8.07
CA CYS A 90 -1.24 0.29 6.67
C CYS A 90 0.22 0.72 6.48
N ALA A 91 0.73 0.50 5.29
CA ALA A 91 2.03 0.96 4.83
C ALA A 91 1.88 1.61 3.45
N ILE A 92 2.85 2.44 3.09
CA ILE A 92 2.82 3.25 1.88
C ILE A 92 4.06 2.96 1.05
N LEU A 93 3.86 2.77 -0.27
CA LEU A 93 4.92 2.64 -1.27
C LEU A 93 4.71 3.71 -2.34
N ILE A 94 5.71 4.57 -2.51
CA ILE A 94 5.67 5.65 -3.51
C ILE A 94 6.84 5.50 -4.47
N ARG A 95 6.55 5.45 -5.77
CA ARG A 95 7.56 5.53 -6.81
C ARG A 95 7.63 6.97 -7.30
N ALA A 96 8.66 7.69 -6.91
CA ALA A 96 8.77 9.14 -7.13
C ALA A 96 9.87 9.48 -8.14
N GLY A 97 9.54 10.27 -9.15
CA GLY A 97 10.54 10.86 -10.04
C GLY A 97 11.33 11.97 -9.35
N ASN A 98 10.68 12.69 -8.44
CA ASN A 98 11.30 13.71 -7.61
C ASN A 98 11.45 13.18 -6.18
N ASP A 99 10.99 13.93 -5.17
CA ASP A 99 11.21 13.55 -3.78
C ASP A 99 10.06 12.79 -3.11
N GLY A 100 8.87 12.80 -3.73
CA GLY A 100 7.70 12.10 -3.19
C GLY A 100 7.07 12.73 -1.97
N THR A 101 7.57 13.88 -1.50
CA THR A 101 7.11 14.52 -0.27
C THR A 101 5.65 14.96 -0.35
N GLY A 102 5.24 15.53 -1.48
CA GLY A 102 3.85 15.96 -1.67
C GLY A 102 2.88 14.79 -1.68
N THR A 103 3.28 13.68 -2.30
CA THR A 103 2.48 12.45 -2.32
C THR A 103 2.34 11.87 -0.93
N ARG A 104 3.43 11.79 -0.19
CA ARG A 104 3.42 11.31 1.20
C ARG A 104 2.50 12.14 2.07
N ARG A 105 2.64 13.46 1.99
CA ARG A 105 1.82 14.38 2.79
C ARG A 105 0.34 14.25 2.48
N ALA A 106 -0.01 14.13 1.20
CA ALA A 106 -1.38 13.97 0.76
C ALA A 106 -2.00 12.67 1.30
N LEU A 107 -1.25 11.57 1.21
CA LEU A 107 -1.69 10.28 1.75
C LEU A 107 -1.84 10.34 3.27
N GLU A 108 -0.86 10.86 3.97
CA GLU A 108 -0.91 10.97 5.43
C GLU A 108 -2.13 11.77 5.91
N SER A 109 -2.48 12.83 5.20
CA SER A 109 -3.66 13.63 5.51
C SER A 109 -4.95 12.81 5.38
N ILE A 110 -5.11 12.07 4.30
CA ILE A 110 -6.30 11.23 4.07
C ILE A 110 -6.37 10.12 5.12
N LEU A 111 -5.26 9.45 5.39
CA LEU A 111 -5.20 8.34 6.34
C LEU A 111 -5.48 8.80 7.77
N THR A 112 -5.04 10.00 8.13
CA THR A 112 -5.37 10.61 9.41
C THR A 112 -6.89 10.78 9.55
N GLY A 113 -7.56 11.26 8.50
CA GLY A 113 -9.01 11.39 8.50
C GLY A 113 -9.75 10.07 8.63
N LEU A 114 -9.22 9.00 8.02
CA LEU A 114 -9.75 7.65 8.15
C LEU A 114 -9.38 6.98 9.49
N ARG A 115 -8.45 7.55 10.23
CA ARG A 115 -7.88 6.98 11.46
C ARG A 115 -7.18 5.65 11.22
N TRP A 116 -6.62 5.47 10.02
CA TRP A 116 -5.77 4.32 9.73
C TRP A 116 -4.41 4.54 10.38
N LYS A 117 -3.76 3.45 10.76
CA LYS A 117 -2.50 3.49 11.48
C LYS A 117 -1.35 3.12 10.55
N ILE A 118 -0.51 4.10 10.23
CA ILE A 118 0.72 3.82 9.46
C ILE A 118 1.69 3.12 10.38
N VAL A 119 2.03 1.87 10.06
CA VAL A 119 2.83 1.00 10.94
C VAL A 119 4.27 0.85 10.48
N GLN A 120 4.63 1.46 9.34
CA GLN A 120 5.97 1.42 8.79
C GLN A 120 6.28 2.77 8.15
N GLU A 121 7.54 3.20 8.21
CA GLU A 121 7.99 4.40 7.51
C GLU A 121 7.64 4.26 6.02
N PRO A 122 7.00 5.26 5.40
CA PRO A 122 6.70 5.19 3.98
C PRO A 122 7.95 4.89 3.14
N LEU A 123 7.86 3.90 2.28
CA LEU A 123 8.93 3.55 1.34
C LEU A 123 8.79 4.45 0.12
N ILE A 124 9.71 5.39 -0.03
CA ILE A 124 9.72 6.30 -1.17
C ILE A 124 10.94 5.98 -2.02
N CYS A 125 10.70 5.42 -3.20
CA CYS A 125 11.74 5.06 -4.17
C CYS A 125 11.93 6.22 -5.14
N ARG A 126 12.97 7.01 -4.93
CA ARG A 126 13.20 8.31 -5.59
C ARG A 126 14.17 8.24 -6.75
N GLY A 127 13.95 9.11 -7.74
CA GLY A 127 14.88 9.34 -8.84
C GLY A 127 14.77 8.30 -9.93
N ASP A 128 15.88 8.07 -10.64
CA ASP A 128 15.93 7.05 -11.70
C ASP A 128 15.62 5.68 -11.13
N PHE A 129 14.95 4.85 -11.92
CA PHE A 129 14.62 3.51 -11.48
C PHE A 129 15.88 2.70 -11.21
N LYS A 130 15.89 1.97 -10.09
CA LYS A 130 17.00 1.10 -9.68
C LYS A 130 16.44 -0.26 -9.30
N GLU A 131 17.21 -1.31 -9.59
CA GLU A 131 16.81 -2.67 -9.22
C GLU A 131 16.67 -2.86 -7.71
N GLU A 132 17.39 -2.07 -6.90
CA GLU A 132 17.24 -2.14 -5.44
C GLU A 132 15.82 -1.80 -4.98
N PHE A 133 15.05 -1.04 -5.76
CA PHE A 133 13.64 -0.74 -5.44
C PHE A 133 12.80 -2.00 -5.41
N ILE A 134 13.12 -2.98 -6.25
CA ILE A 134 12.46 -4.29 -6.28
C ILE A 134 12.69 -5.03 -4.96
N GLY A 135 13.94 -5.09 -4.51
CA GLY A 135 14.28 -5.71 -3.23
C GLY A 135 13.60 -5.02 -2.03
N GLN A 136 13.57 -3.69 -2.05
CA GLN A 136 12.90 -2.92 -1.00
C GLN A 136 11.39 -3.17 -0.98
N ALA A 137 10.76 -3.29 -2.14
CA ALA A 137 9.34 -3.60 -2.26
C ALA A 137 9.04 -5.01 -1.71
N GLU A 138 9.89 -5.98 -2.04
CA GLU A 138 9.77 -7.34 -1.51
C GLU A 138 9.89 -7.36 0.01
N GLU A 139 10.85 -6.64 0.56
CA GLU A 139 11.02 -6.52 2.02
C GLU A 139 9.82 -5.88 2.69
N LEU A 140 9.20 -4.88 2.07
CA LEU A 140 7.99 -4.26 2.60
C LEU A 140 6.85 -5.27 2.69
N GLY A 141 6.64 -6.06 1.65
CA GLY A 141 5.62 -7.11 1.65
C GLY A 141 5.86 -8.15 2.73
N LEU A 142 7.10 -8.62 2.82
CA LEU A 142 7.51 -9.60 3.84
C LEU A 142 7.33 -9.04 5.26
N PHE A 143 7.76 -7.81 5.50
CA PHE A 143 7.63 -7.15 6.80
C PHE A 143 6.16 -7.06 7.22
N MET A 144 5.29 -6.59 6.33
CA MET A 144 3.88 -6.43 6.66
C MET A 144 3.20 -7.77 6.93
N ALA A 145 3.47 -8.78 6.12
CA ALA A 145 2.89 -10.11 6.32
C ALA A 145 3.40 -10.76 7.60
N ALA A 146 4.71 -10.68 7.86
CA ALA A 146 5.31 -11.23 9.08
C ALA A 146 4.77 -10.55 10.34
N SER A 147 4.63 -9.22 10.30
CA SER A 147 4.09 -8.46 11.43
C SER A 147 2.62 -8.79 11.69
N LEU A 148 1.86 -8.99 10.62
CA LEU A 148 0.46 -9.38 10.71
C LEU A 148 0.32 -10.81 11.26
N GLU A 149 1.13 -11.74 10.77
CA GLU A 149 1.17 -13.12 11.27
C GLU A 149 1.49 -13.17 12.77
N ALA A 150 2.48 -12.39 13.18
CA ALA A 150 2.95 -12.36 14.58
C ALA A 150 2.00 -11.60 15.51
N GLY A 151 0.99 -10.92 14.99
CA GLY A 151 0.06 -10.13 15.79
C GLY A 151 0.65 -8.84 16.33
N ILE A 152 1.72 -8.33 15.69
CA ILE A 152 2.37 -7.07 16.09
C ILE A 152 1.60 -5.86 15.58
N ILE A 153 0.92 -6.02 14.45
CA ILE A 153 0.10 -4.98 13.85
C ILE A 153 -1.35 -5.41 13.76
#